data_2be62a3f5188c960b5a902806021639c
#
_entry.id   2be62a3f5188c960b5a902806021639c
#
_cell.length_a   1.000
_cell.length_b   1.000
_cell.length_c   1.000
_cell.angle_alpha   90.00
_cell.angle_beta   90.00
_cell.angle_gamma   90.00
#
_symmetry.space_group_name_H-M   'P 1'
#
loop_
_entity.id
_entity.type
_entity.pdbx_description
1 polymer ?
#
loop_
_entity_poly.entity_id
_entity_poly.type
_entity_poly.pdbx_seq_one_letter_code
_entity_poly.pdbx_strand_id
1 'polypeptide(L)'
;MKSVSRASRAVALLVASLVLLAPAAFAQEVRVMTSGGFTAAYLEAIPEFERTAKVKVLTAFGASMGGAPDSIPSRMERGEPVDVVILAAPALDELIRLGKVVSGSRVDLVRSTIGMAVRAGARKPDISTVEALTRTLLQAKSIAYSASASGVYLSTELFQRLGIADQVKHKAKRIESERVGTVVARGDAEIGFQQVSELLPIPGIEYVGPLPEEVQRVTVFSAGIASAAKDAQAAKRLIAFLASPAVHPAITKFGLEPVTGH
;
A
#
# COMPACT_ATOMS: atom_id res chain seq x y z
N MET A 1 32.82 -29.30 -76.83
CA MET A 1 33.03 -27.93 -76.77
C MET A 1 31.79 -27.25 -76.35
N LYS A 2 31.52 -27.18 -75.05
CA LYS A 2 30.44 -26.35 -74.47
C LYS A 2 30.89 -25.87 -73.11
N SER A 3 31.13 -24.60 -73.00
CA SER A 3 31.43 -23.87 -71.76
C SER A 3 30.21 -23.89 -70.86
N VAL A 4 30.34 -24.37 -69.65
CA VAL A 4 29.31 -24.24 -68.63
C VAL A 4 29.76 -23.23 -67.59
N SER A 5 28.97 -22.22 -67.47
CA SER A 5 29.07 -20.96 -66.73
C SER A 5 29.30 -21.18 -65.20
N ARG A 6 30.29 -20.42 -64.67
CA ARG A 6 30.58 -20.29 -63.24
C ARG A 6 29.73 -19.21 -62.60
N ALA A 7 28.43 -19.37 -62.61
CA ALA A 7 27.52 -18.32 -62.04
C ALA A 7 26.49 -18.87 -61.03
N SER A 8 26.87 -19.77 -60.15
CA SER A 8 25.90 -20.35 -59.18
C SER A 8 26.50 -20.62 -57.79
N ARG A 9 27.41 -19.82 -57.29
CA ARG A 9 27.97 -20.01 -55.92
C ARG A 9 28.02 -18.74 -55.06
N ALA A 10 27.19 -17.75 -55.32
CA ALA A 10 27.24 -16.46 -54.55
C ALA A 10 25.90 -16.08 -53.88
N VAL A 11 24.97 -16.99 -53.66
CA VAL A 11 23.64 -16.66 -53.09
C VAL A 11 23.37 -17.39 -51.74
N ALA A 12 24.34 -18.06 -51.18
CA ALA A 12 24.10 -18.94 -50.00
C ALA A 12 24.74 -18.47 -48.68
N LEU A 13 24.95 -17.13 -48.44
CA LEU A 13 25.59 -16.66 -47.18
C LEU A 13 25.01 -15.35 -46.64
N LEU A 14 23.71 -15.13 -46.75
CA LEU A 14 23.07 -13.92 -46.17
C LEU A 14 21.77 -14.28 -45.43
N VAL A 15 21.76 -15.38 -44.69
CA VAL A 15 20.63 -15.75 -43.79
C VAL A 15 21.25 -16.27 -42.51
N ALA A 16 21.69 -15.36 -41.67
CA ALA A 16 21.91 -15.69 -40.25
C ALA A 16 22.31 -14.42 -39.52
N SER A 17 21.42 -13.68 -38.95
CA SER A 17 21.57 -12.92 -37.72
C SER A 17 20.37 -11.97 -37.52
N LEU A 18 19.15 -12.49 -37.68
CA LEU A 18 18.00 -11.85 -37.01
C LEU A 18 17.95 -12.43 -35.61
N VAL A 19 18.79 -11.90 -34.71
CA VAL A 19 18.63 -12.13 -33.28
C VAL A 19 17.30 -11.49 -32.90
N LEU A 20 16.25 -12.29 -32.86
CA LEU A 20 14.98 -11.97 -32.23
C LEU A 20 15.30 -11.62 -30.77
N LEU A 21 15.38 -10.32 -30.46
CA LEU A 21 15.17 -9.81 -29.12
C LEU A 21 13.71 -10.12 -28.76
N ALA A 22 13.45 -11.36 -28.40
CA ALA A 22 12.20 -11.72 -27.75
C ALA A 22 12.13 -10.88 -26.47
N PRO A 23 11.05 -10.11 -26.25
CA PRO A 23 10.86 -9.47 -24.94
C PRO A 23 10.96 -10.58 -23.91
N ALA A 24 11.73 -10.36 -22.83
CA ALA A 24 11.86 -11.34 -21.77
C ALA A 24 10.45 -11.58 -21.20
N ALA A 25 9.79 -12.63 -21.67
CA ALA A 25 8.51 -13.06 -21.15
C ALA A 25 8.74 -13.48 -19.69
N PHE A 26 8.06 -12.85 -18.77
CA PHE A 26 8.06 -13.31 -17.38
C PHE A 26 7.48 -14.72 -17.36
N ALA A 27 8.26 -15.68 -16.87
CA ALA A 27 7.85 -17.09 -16.81
C ALA A 27 6.81 -17.34 -15.71
N GLN A 28 6.72 -16.43 -14.72
CA GLN A 28 5.85 -16.52 -13.55
C GLN A 28 5.14 -15.20 -13.28
N GLU A 29 3.95 -15.27 -12.69
CA GLU A 29 3.12 -14.13 -12.31
C GLU A 29 2.67 -14.29 -10.85
N VAL A 30 2.76 -13.21 -10.06
CA VAL A 30 2.26 -13.15 -8.69
C VAL A 30 1.22 -12.04 -8.56
N ARG A 31 0.04 -12.37 -8.05
CA ARG A 31 -1.04 -11.43 -7.79
C ARG A 31 -0.99 -10.94 -6.36
N VAL A 32 -0.93 -9.64 -6.19
CA VAL A 32 -0.83 -8.98 -4.89
C VAL A 32 -2.05 -8.10 -4.66
N MET A 33 -2.66 -8.20 -3.49
CA MET A 33 -3.57 -7.17 -2.99
C MET A 33 -2.87 -6.43 -1.87
N THR A 34 -2.68 -5.12 -2.02
CA THR A 34 -2.02 -4.28 -1.01
C THR A 34 -2.90 -3.13 -0.54
N SER A 35 -2.84 -2.85 0.76
CA SER A 35 -3.54 -1.70 1.34
C SER A 35 -2.68 -0.44 1.33
N GLY A 36 -3.35 0.71 1.46
CA GLY A 36 -2.77 2.02 1.26
C GLY A 36 -1.50 2.28 2.07
N GLY A 37 -1.46 1.85 3.32
CA GLY A 37 -0.36 2.16 4.23
C GLY A 37 1.02 1.67 3.82
N PHE A 38 1.11 0.63 2.99
CA PHE A 38 2.39 0.16 2.43
C PHE A 38 2.54 0.46 0.93
N THR A 39 1.48 0.93 0.27
CA THR A 39 1.41 1.05 -1.19
C THR A 39 2.57 1.85 -1.80
N ALA A 40 2.93 3.00 -1.24
CA ALA A 40 3.94 3.87 -1.84
C ALA A 40 5.34 3.22 -1.85
N ALA A 41 5.77 2.66 -0.72
CA ALA A 41 7.03 1.93 -0.60
C ALA A 41 7.03 0.65 -1.45
N TYR A 42 5.93 -0.07 -1.45
CA TYR A 42 5.72 -1.26 -2.27
C TYR A 42 5.91 -0.96 -3.77
N LEU A 43 5.23 0.06 -4.29
CA LEU A 43 5.32 0.41 -5.72
C LEU A 43 6.73 0.86 -6.14
N GLU A 44 7.49 1.47 -5.23
CA GLU A 44 8.90 1.82 -5.50
C GLU A 44 9.80 0.58 -5.52
N ALA A 45 9.49 -0.44 -4.72
CA ALA A 45 10.29 -1.66 -4.60
C ALA A 45 10.00 -2.71 -5.70
N ILE A 46 8.76 -2.80 -6.19
CA ILE A 46 8.33 -3.87 -7.12
C ILE A 46 9.16 -3.95 -8.40
N PRO A 47 9.53 -2.85 -9.09
CA PRO A 47 10.32 -2.95 -10.33
C PRO A 47 11.64 -3.69 -10.14
N GLU A 48 12.28 -3.54 -8.99
CA GLU A 48 13.53 -4.25 -8.68
C GLU A 48 13.29 -5.74 -8.45
N PHE A 49 12.22 -6.12 -7.76
CA PHE A 49 11.83 -7.52 -7.64
C PHE A 49 11.54 -8.16 -9.00
N GLU A 50 10.73 -7.52 -9.85
CA GLU A 50 10.42 -8.01 -11.20
C GLU A 50 11.69 -8.21 -12.02
N ARG A 51 12.62 -7.25 -11.95
CA ARG A 51 13.89 -7.28 -12.67
C ARG A 51 14.80 -8.43 -12.23
N THR A 52 14.90 -8.67 -10.90
CA THR A 52 15.81 -9.66 -10.32
C THR A 52 15.22 -11.06 -10.28
N ALA A 53 13.96 -11.19 -9.90
CA ALA A 53 13.30 -12.48 -9.76
C ALA A 53 12.73 -13.04 -11.09
N LYS A 54 12.65 -12.20 -12.16
CA LYS A 54 11.99 -12.53 -13.43
C LYS A 54 10.54 -12.99 -13.25
N VAL A 55 9.85 -12.39 -12.29
CA VAL A 55 8.44 -12.65 -11.96
C VAL A 55 7.66 -11.37 -12.21
N LYS A 56 6.54 -11.44 -12.94
CA LYS A 56 5.62 -10.33 -13.12
C LYS A 56 4.72 -10.18 -11.90
N VAL A 57 4.54 -8.96 -11.41
CA VAL A 57 3.67 -8.66 -10.28
C VAL A 57 2.42 -7.93 -10.76
N LEU A 58 1.26 -8.52 -10.54
CA LEU A 58 -0.04 -7.89 -10.79
C LEU A 58 -0.62 -7.38 -9.49
N THR A 59 -0.78 -6.07 -9.38
CA THR A 59 -1.21 -5.43 -8.13
C THR A 59 -2.64 -4.93 -8.21
N ALA A 60 -3.40 -5.25 -7.17
CA ALA A 60 -4.69 -4.67 -6.88
C ALA A 60 -4.64 -3.93 -5.54
N PHE A 61 -5.40 -2.85 -5.44
CA PHE A 61 -5.41 -2.00 -4.24
C PHE A 61 -6.75 -2.12 -3.51
N GLY A 62 -6.71 -2.01 -2.17
CA GLY A 62 -7.92 -2.02 -1.37
C GLY A 62 -7.65 -1.62 0.08
N ALA A 63 -8.69 -1.28 0.84
CA ALA A 63 -8.54 -1.03 2.26
C ALA A 63 -8.23 -2.33 3.03
N SER A 64 -7.45 -2.22 4.13
CA SER A 64 -7.16 -3.37 5.00
C SER A 64 -8.39 -3.96 5.65
N MET A 65 -9.41 -3.15 5.90
CA MET A 65 -10.64 -3.53 6.60
C MET A 65 -11.80 -2.67 6.11
N GLY A 66 -13.00 -2.95 6.65
CA GLY A 66 -14.23 -2.28 6.23
C GLY A 66 -15.02 -3.10 5.21
N GLY A 67 -16.29 -2.74 5.02
CA GLY A 67 -17.24 -3.44 4.13
C GLY A 67 -17.32 -2.87 2.73
N ALA A 68 -16.40 -1.95 2.34
CA ALA A 68 -16.39 -1.42 0.98
C ALA A 68 -16.12 -2.54 -0.04
N PRO A 69 -16.76 -2.52 -1.21
CA PRO A 69 -16.60 -3.57 -2.21
C PRO A 69 -15.16 -3.79 -2.67
N ASP A 70 -14.33 -2.74 -2.60
CA ASP A 70 -12.90 -2.75 -2.99
C ASP A 70 -11.95 -3.06 -1.82
N SER A 71 -12.46 -3.27 -0.60
CA SER A 71 -11.62 -3.71 0.52
C SER A 71 -11.02 -5.10 0.24
N ILE A 72 -9.81 -5.35 0.73
CA ILE A 72 -9.12 -6.64 0.53
C ILE A 72 -9.97 -7.81 1.06
N PRO A 73 -10.55 -7.76 2.27
CA PRO A 73 -11.43 -8.82 2.73
C PRO A 73 -12.62 -9.10 1.81
N SER A 74 -13.32 -8.04 1.35
CA SER A 74 -14.46 -8.19 0.45
C SER A 74 -14.08 -8.78 -0.92
N ARG A 75 -12.92 -8.41 -1.46
CA ARG A 75 -12.40 -8.97 -2.71
C ARG A 75 -12.06 -10.46 -2.56
N MET A 76 -11.41 -10.84 -1.45
CA MET A 76 -11.10 -12.24 -1.16
C MET A 76 -12.34 -13.08 -0.90
N GLU A 77 -13.38 -12.50 -0.28
CA GLU A 77 -14.67 -13.16 -0.06
C GLU A 77 -15.34 -13.51 -1.39
N ARG A 78 -15.27 -12.60 -2.38
CA ARG A 78 -15.78 -12.85 -3.75
C ARG A 78 -14.91 -13.82 -4.56
N GLY A 79 -13.79 -14.31 -4.00
CA GLY A 79 -12.90 -15.24 -4.69
C GLY A 79 -12.01 -14.60 -5.76
N GLU A 80 -11.76 -13.29 -5.69
CA GLU A 80 -10.82 -12.65 -6.61
C GLU A 80 -9.42 -13.27 -6.48
N PRO A 81 -8.75 -13.60 -7.61
CA PRO A 81 -7.45 -14.27 -7.56
C PRO A 81 -6.38 -13.42 -6.86
N VAL A 82 -5.69 -13.99 -5.90
CA VAL A 82 -4.60 -13.36 -5.16
C VAL A 82 -3.62 -14.42 -4.65
N ASP A 83 -2.34 -14.09 -4.65
CA ASP A 83 -1.27 -14.94 -4.13
C ASP A 83 -0.69 -14.36 -2.83
N VAL A 84 -0.55 -13.03 -2.76
CA VAL A 84 -0.03 -12.30 -1.59
C VAL A 84 -1.00 -11.21 -1.19
N VAL A 85 -1.29 -11.11 0.09
CA VAL A 85 -2.03 -9.98 0.67
C VAL A 85 -1.12 -9.18 1.60
N ILE A 86 -1.23 -7.84 1.54
CA ILE A 86 -0.47 -6.92 2.39
C ILE A 86 -1.45 -5.93 3.01
N LEU A 87 -1.68 -6.04 4.30
CA LEU A 87 -2.68 -5.23 5.01
C LEU A 87 -2.33 -5.06 6.49
N ALA A 88 -3.12 -4.28 7.22
CA ALA A 88 -2.92 -4.10 8.66
C ALA A 88 -2.96 -5.45 9.39
N ALA A 89 -2.02 -5.69 10.29
CA ALA A 89 -1.82 -6.96 10.97
C ALA A 89 -3.09 -7.56 11.59
N PRO A 90 -3.96 -6.83 12.30
CA PRO A 90 -5.19 -7.41 12.85
C PRO A 90 -6.14 -7.95 11.77
N ALA A 91 -6.19 -7.29 10.61
CA ALA A 91 -7.01 -7.76 9.49
C ALA A 91 -6.40 -8.99 8.81
N LEU A 92 -5.06 -9.08 8.74
CA LEU A 92 -4.37 -10.28 8.26
C LEU A 92 -4.63 -11.46 9.20
N ASP A 93 -4.54 -11.25 10.51
CA ASP A 93 -4.82 -12.29 11.50
C ASP A 93 -6.25 -12.83 11.38
N GLU A 94 -7.21 -11.95 11.11
CA GLU A 94 -8.59 -12.37 10.83
C GLU A 94 -8.70 -13.22 9.56
N LEU A 95 -8.00 -12.86 8.48
CA LEU A 95 -7.96 -13.68 7.26
C LEU A 95 -7.30 -15.03 7.47
N ILE A 96 -6.28 -15.11 8.35
CA ILE A 96 -5.66 -16.38 8.77
C ILE A 96 -6.68 -17.21 9.55
N ARG A 97 -7.37 -16.61 10.50
CA ARG A 97 -8.41 -17.28 11.29
C ARG A 97 -9.54 -17.84 10.43
N LEU A 98 -9.91 -17.11 9.37
CA LEU A 98 -10.91 -17.54 8.39
C LEU A 98 -10.38 -18.55 7.35
N GLY A 99 -9.11 -18.98 7.45
CA GLY A 99 -8.49 -19.91 6.50
C GLY A 99 -8.27 -19.33 5.10
N LYS A 100 -8.36 -18.01 4.92
CA LYS A 100 -8.14 -17.33 3.63
C LYS A 100 -6.65 -17.07 3.37
N VAL A 101 -5.83 -17.04 4.42
CA VAL A 101 -4.38 -16.87 4.39
C VAL A 101 -3.74 -18.05 5.12
N VAL A 102 -2.64 -18.55 4.57
CA VAL A 102 -1.91 -19.72 5.10
C VAL A 102 -1.37 -19.40 6.49
N SER A 103 -1.70 -20.25 7.48
CA SER A 103 -1.17 -20.16 8.83
C SER A 103 0.36 -20.23 8.80
N GLY A 104 1.02 -19.33 9.58
CA GLY A 104 2.49 -19.26 9.64
C GLY A 104 3.15 -18.56 8.44
N SER A 105 2.38 -18.04 7.47
CA SER A 105 2.93 -17.26 6.35
C SER A 105 3.03 -15.75 6.63
N ARG A 106 2.56 -15.27 7.77
CA ARG A 106 2.61 -13.85 8.15
C ARG A 106 4.06 -13.40 8.34
N VAL A 107 4.39 -12.27 7.69
CA VAL A 107 5.63 -11.52 7.88
C VAL A 107 5.27 -10.07 8.09
N ASP A 108 5.71 -9.51 9.21
CA ASP A 108 5.53 -8.09 9.52
C ASP A 108 6.55 -7.28 8.72
N LEU A 109 6.09 -6.32 7.92
CA LEU A 109 6.95 -5.57 6.99
C LEU A 109 7.34 -4.20 7.56
N VAL A 110 6.35 -3.42 8.01
CA VAL A 110 6.56 -2.04 8.41
C VAL A 110 5.64 -1.62 9.55
N ARG A 111 6.08 -0.59 10.27
CA ARG A 111 5.30 0.17 11.24
C ARG A 111 4.92 1.51 10.62
N SER A 112 3.69 1.94 10.81
CA SER A 112 3.15 3.19 10.29
C SER A 112 2.41 3.95 11.37
N THR A 113 2.60 5.26 11.42
CA THR A 113 1.92 6.19 12.33
C THR A 113 0.79 6.92 11.60
N ILE A 114 -0.17 7.44 12.37
CA ILE A 114 -1.25 8.29 11.86
C ILE A 114 -0.79 9.73 11.90
N GLY A 115 -1.05 10.46 10.82
CA GLY A 115 -0.76 11.90 10.73
C GLY A 115 -1.96 12.69 10.25
N MET A 116 -1.81 14.01 10.34
CA MET A 116 -2.78 14.97 9.88
C MET A 116 -2.24 15.76 8.68
N ALA A 117 -3.13 16.10 7.77
CA ALA A 117 -2.86 16.98 6.65
C ALA A 117 -3.92 18.07 6.54
N VAL A 118 -3.51 19.20 5.96
CA VAL A 118 -4.36 20.29 5.51
C VAL A 118 -4.14 20.54 4.03
N ARG A 119 -5.01 21.32 3.38
CA ARG A 119 -4.81 21.75 2.01
C ARG A 119 -3.53 22.59 1.88
N ALA A 120 -2.82 22.47 0.79
CA ALA A 120 -1.63 23.27 0.49
C ALA A 120 -1.94 24.79 0.58
N GLY A 121 -1.06 25.52 1.26
CA GLY A 121 -1.23 26.95 1.54
C GLY A 121 -2.18 27.28 2.71
N ALA A 122 -2.85 26.30 3.31
CA ALA A 122 -3.62 26.52 4.52
C ALA A 122 -2.71 26.61 5.75
N ARG A 123 -3.14 27.38 6.75
CA ARG A 123 -2.41 27.44 8.03
C ARG A 123 -2.40 26.05 8.69
N LYS A 124 -1.23 25.58 9.05
CA LYS A 124 -1.08 24.34 9.84
C LYS A 124 -1.54 24.59 11.28
N PRO A 125 -2.55 23.87 11.76
CA PRO A 125 -2.93 23.96 13.16
C PRO A 125 -1.90 23.24 14.03
N ASP A 126 -1.87 23.63 15.32
CA ASP A 126 -1.05 22.94 16.31
C ASP A 126 -1.71 21.62 16.73
N ILE A 127 -0.96 20.54 16.65
CA ILE A 127 -1.35 19.20 17.13
C ILE A 127 -0.23 18.56 17.95
N SER A 128 0.70 19.35 18.50
CA SER A 128 1.89 18.87 19.19
C SER A 128 1.60 18.21 20.54
N THR A 129 0.46 18.51 21.14
CA THR A 129 -0.02 17.90 22.39
C THR A 129 -1.44 17.39 22.25
N VAL A 130 -1.88 16.56 23.19
CA VAL A 130 -3.27 16.05 23.24
C VAL A 130 -4.28 17.19 23.33
N GLU A 131 -4.00 18.22 24.13
CA GLU A 131 -4.85 19.40 24.30
C GLU A 131 -4.90 20.23 23.01
N ALA A 132 -3.77 20.43 22.33
CA ALA A 132 -3.69 21.16 21.07
C ALA A 132 -4.45 20.40 19.95
N LEU A 133 -4.27 19.09 19.84
CA LEU A 133 -5.04 18.22 18.93
C LEU A 133 -6.54 18.31 19.22
N THR A 134 -6.94 18.23 20.50
CA THR A 134 -8.35 18.33 20.92
C THR A 134 -8.97 19.66 20.51
N ARG A 135 -8.29 20.78 20.77
CA ARG A 135 -8.72 22.12 20.33
C ARG A 135 -8.86 22.18 18.81
N THR A 136 -7.87 21.67 18.07
CA THR A 136 -7.88 21.64 16.60
C THR A 136 -9.08 20.87 16.09
N LEU A 137 -9.34 19.67 16.63
CA LEU A 137 -10.50 18.85 16.25
C LEU A 137 -11.83 19.57 16.54
N LEU A 138 -11.94 20.26 17.68
CA LEU A 138 -13.16 21.00 18.04
C LEU A 138 -13.38 22.23 17.16
N GLN A 139 -12.31 22.92 16.75
CA GLN A 139 -12.38 24.13 15.93
C GLN A 139 -12.53 23.87 14.44
N ALA A 140 -12.06 22.74 13.95
CA ALA A 140 -12.15 22.38 12.54
C ALA A 140 -13.61 22.38 12.05
N LYS A 141 -13.83 22.92 10.83
CA LYS A 141 -15.15 22.95 10.19
C LYS A 141 -15.56 21.57 9.66
N SER A 142 -14.57 20.79 9.21
CA SER A 142 -14.79 19.44 8.71
C SER A 142 -13.54 18.58 8.88
N ILE A 143 -13.74 17.30 9.17
CA ILE A 143 -12.71 16.32 9.46
C ILE A 143 -12.92 15.13 8.51
N ALA A 144 -11.90 14.74 7.76
CA ALA A 144 -11.93 13.51 6.96
C ALA A 144 -11.02 12.44 7.59
N TYR A 145 -11.47 11.19 7.60
CA TYR A 145 -10.68 10.05 8.05
C TYR A 145 -11.00 8.81 7.18
N SER A 146 -10.05 7.89 7.03
CA SER A 146 -10.23 6.73 6.15
C SER A 146 -11.19 5.69 6.73
N ALA A 147 -11.77 4.87 5.87
CA ALA A 147 -12.52 3.68 6.28
C ALA A 147 -11.63 2.51 6.73
N SER A 148 -10.30 2.65 6.63
CA SER A 148 -9.32 1.63 6.99
C SER A 148 -8.77 1.83 8.42
N ALA A 149 -7.66 1.15 8.76
CA ALA A 149 -7.13 1.02 10.11
C ALA A 149 -7.01 2.34 10.90
N SER A 150 -6.45 3.40 10.27
CA SER A 150 -6.31 4.70 10.94
C SER A 150 -7.66 5.33 11.28
N GLY A 151 -8.62 5.28 10.36
CA GLY A 151 -9.91 5.91 10.58
C GLY A 151 -10.82 5.09 11.51
N VAL A 152 -10.68 3.77 11.52
CA VAL A 152 -11.34 2.93 12.55
C VAL A 152 -10.87 3.36 13.92
N TYR A 153 -9.56 3.48 14.14
CA TYR A 153 -9.02 3.98 15.41
C TYR A 153 -9.56 5.37 15.80
N LEU A 154 -9.56 6.33 14.85
CA LEU A 154 -10.06 7.66 15.12
C LEU A 154 -11.52 7.65 15.60
N SER A 155 -12.38 6.93 14.87
CA SER A 155 -13.82 6.96 15.10
C SER A 155 -14.29 6.10 16.27
N THR A 156 -13.61 5.00 16.55
CA THR A 156 -14.04 4.07 17.61
C THR A 156 -13.31 4.26 18.93
N GLU A 157 -12.11 4.86 18.91
CA GLU A 157 -11.29 5.00 20.12
C GLU A 157 -10.87 6.45 20.39
N LEU A 158 -10.19 7.11 19.43
CA LEU A 158 -9.54 8.42 19.70
C LEU A 158 -10.55 9.48 20.12
N PHE A 159 -11.64 9.67 19.38
CA PHE A 159 -12.63 10.70 19.71
C PHE A 159 -13.29 10.46 21.07
N GLN A 160 -13.46 9.20 21.47
CA GLN A 160 -13.95 8.83 22.80
C GLN A 160 -12.91 9.13 23.89
N ARG A 161 -11.65 8.77 23.69
CA ARG A 161 -10.55 9.04 24.64
C ARG A 161 -10.36 10.55 24.88
N LEU A 162 -10.59 11.37 23.84
CA LEU A 162 -10.51 12.82 23.93
C LEU A 162 -11.80 13.45 24.51
N GLY A 163 -12.86 12.67 24.75
CA GLY A 163 -14.14 13.15 25.26
C GLY A 163 -14.90 14.08 24.28
N ILE A 164 -14.64 13.99 22.98
CA ILE A 164 -15.20 14.89 21.95
C ILE A 164 -16.07 14.19 20.91
N ALA A 165 -16.32 12.90 21.04
CA ALA A 165 -17.00 12.12 20.00
C ALA A 165 -18.32 12.74 19.52
N ASP A 166 -19.17 13.19 20.44
CA ASP A 166 -20.45 13.81 20.10
C ASP A 166 -20.27 15.18 19.43
N GLN A 167 -19.26 15.97 19.86
CA GLN A 167 -18.98 17.29 19.30
C GLN A 167 -18.44 17.24 17.87
N VAL A 168 -17.73 16.18 17.49
CA VAL A 168 -17.14 16.06 16.14
C VAL A 168 -17.99 15.23 15.18
N LYS A 169 -18.93 14.42 15.66
CA LYS A 169 -19.73 13.48 14.89
C LYS A 169 -20.38 14.08 13.64
N HIS A 170 -20.93 15.28 13.75
CA HIS A 170 -21.65 15.94 12.66
C HIS A 170 -20.75 16.49 11.55
N LYS A 171 -19.45 16.63 11.80
CA LYS A 171 -18.45 17.20 10.89
C LYS A 171 -17.32 16.23 10.55
N ALA A 172 -17.26 15.06 11.17
CA ALA A 172 -16.29 14.01 10.90
C ALA A 172 -16.85 13.04 9.88
N LYS A 173 -16.21 13.00 8.69
CA LYS A 173 -16.65 12.21 7.54
C LYS A 173 -15.70 11.05 7.29
N ARG A 174 -16.24 9.85 7.25
CA ARG A 174 -15.53 8.64 6.83
C ARG A 174 -15.42 8.59 5.30
N ILE A 175 -14.22 8.37 4.79
CA ILE A 175 -13.91 8.27 3.36
C ILE A 175 -13.71 6.80 3.01
N GLU A 176 -14.53 6.27 2.10
CA GLU A 176 -14.57 4.82 1.82
C GLU A 176 -13.48 4.36 0.85
N SER A 177 -13.51 4.85 -0.40
CA SER A 177 -12.74 4.27 -1.51
C SER A 177 -11.71 5.21 -2.14
N GLU A 178 -11.49 6.40 -1.56
CA GLU A 178 -10.45 7.31 -2.00
C GLU A 178 -9.49 7.69 -0.86
N ARG A 179 -8.36 8.27 -1.20
CA ARG A 179 -7.40 8.73 -0.18
C ARG A 179 -7.90 10.01 0.47
N VAL A 180 -7.81 10.06 1.80
CA VAL A 180 -8.20 11.26 2.57
C VAL A 180 -7.44 12.50 2.13
N GLY A 181 -6.14 12.36 1.82
CA GLY A 181 -5.33 13.48 1.30
C GLY A 181 -5.91 14.09 0.02
N THR A 182 -6.52 13.30 -0.88
CA THR A 182 -7.17 13.80 -2.10
C THR A 182 -8.42 14.62 -1.77
N VAL A 183 -9.20 14.19 -0.79
CA VAL A 183 -10.39 14.92 -0.30
C VAL A 183 -9.98 16.29 0.28
N VAL A 184 -8.91 16.30 1.08
CA VAL A 184 -8.35 17.54 1.65
C VAL A 184 -7.78 18.46 0.56
N ALA A 185 -7.05 17.91 -0.41
CA ALA A 185 -6.48 18.69 -1.52
C ALA A 185 -7.55 19.44 -2.34
N ARG A 186 -8.71 18.82 -2.56
CA ARG A 186 -9.85 19.45 -3.25
C ARG A 186 -10.57 20.49 -2.38
N GLY A 187 -10.36 20.47 -1.07
CA GLY A 187 -11.05 21.33 -0.12
C GLY A 187 -12.40 20.81 0.37
N ASP A 188 -12.71 19.53 0.13
CA ASP A 188 -13.93 18.86 0.60
C ASP A 188 -13.88 18.57 2.11
N ALA A 189 -12.69 18.65 2.71
CA ALA A 189 -12.47 18.64 4.15
C ALA A 189 -11.35 19.64 4.52
N GLU A 190 -11.50 20.27 5.68
CA GLU A 190 -10.50 21.22 6.19
C GLU A 190 -9.25 20.52 6.69
N ILE A 191 -9.43 19.44 7.44
CA ILE A 191 -8.34 18.59 7.94
C ILE A 191 -8.61 17.13 7.64
N GLY A 192 -7.55 16.35 7.46
CA GLY A 192 -7.67 14.93 7.17
C GLY A 192 -6.63 14.09 7.89
N PHE A 193 -7.05 12.87 8.27
CA PHE A 193 -6.21 11.91 8.99
C PHE A 193 -6.11 10.60 8.23
N GLN A 194 -4.88 10.14 8.04
CA GLN A 194 -4.57 8.86 7.42
C GLN A 194 -3.20 8.38 7.88
N GLN A 195 -2.76 7.19 7.46
CA GLN A 195 -1.36 6.79 7.65
C GLN A 195 -0.44 7.83 7.01
N VAL A 196 0.68 8.17 7.67
CA VAL A 196 1.65 9.16 7.17
C VAL A 196 2.10 8.81 5.76
N SER A 197 2.36 7.53 5.50
CA SER A 197 2.78 7.01 4.19
C SER A 197 1.73 7.17 3.08
N GLU A 198 0.48 7.35 3.42
CA GLU A 198 -0.59 7.63 2.47
C GLU A 198 -0.77 9.12 2.20
N LEU A 199 -0.41 9.97 3.16
CA LEU A 199 -0.48 11.43 3.03
C LEU A 199 0.70 12.00 2.26
N LEU A 200 1.94 11.60 2.59
CA LEU A 200 3.15 12.18 2.02
C LEU A 200 3.21 12.23 0.49
N PRO A 201 2.74 11.20 -0.26
CA PRO A 201 2.79 11.24 -1.73
C PRO A 201 1.67 12.04 -2.39
N ILE A 202 0.71 12.61 -1.64
CA ILE A 202 -0.45 13.30 -2.22
C ILE A 202 -0.10 14.75 -2.55
N PRO A 203 -0.21 15.19 -3.81
CA PRO A 203 -0.03 16.60 -4.15
C PRO A 203 -1.22 17.45 -3.67
N GLY A 204 -0.97 18.72 -3.40
CA GLY A 204 -2.02 19.68 -3.00
C GLY A 204 -2.41 19.65 -1.54
N ILE A 205 -1.67 18.90 -0.71
CA ILE A 205 -1.78 18.96 0.75
C ILE A 205 -0.45 19.38 1.39
N GLU A 206 -0.53 19.79 2.62
CA GLU A 206 0.61 19.93 3.52
C GLU A 206 0.44 18.98 4.70
N TYR A 207 1.44 18.18 4.91
CA TYR A 207 1.55 17.35 6.10
C TYR A 207 1.81 18.24 7.32
N VAL A 208 0.97 18.11 8.33
CA VAL A 208 1.04 18.90 9.57
C VAL A 208 1.99 18.24 10.57
N GLY A 209 1.80 16.96 10.80
CA GLY A 209 2.58 16.16 11.74
C GLY A 209 1.88 14.85 12.11
N PRO A 210 2.55 13.98 12.88
CA PRO A 210 1.93 12.79 13.46
C PRO A 210 0.99 13.19 14.61
N LEU A 211 0.10 12.29 15.02
CA LEU A 211 -0.63 12.45 16.27
C LEU A 211 0.36 12.49 17.45
N PRO A 212 0.02 13.18 18.57
CA PRO A 212 0.79 13.12 19.80
C PRO A 212 1.01 11.68 20.26
N GLU A 213 2.19 11.38 20.81
CA GLU A 213 2.61 10.02 21.15
C GLU A 213 1.60 9.30 22.07
N GLU A 214 1.05 10.03 23.04
CA GLU A 214 0.09 9.51 24.03
C GLU A 214 -1.21 8.98 23.40
N VAL A 215 -1.56 9.49 22.23
CA VAL A 215 -2.75 9.11 21.47
C VAL A 215 -2.43 8.58 20.08
N GLN A 216 -1.17 8.31 19.81
CA GLN A 216 -0.76 7.68 18.55
C GLN A 216 -1.17 6.21 18.52
N ARG A 217 -1.55 5.74 17.34
CA ARG A 217 -1.71 4.31 17.06
C ARG A 217 -0.73 3.91 15.96
N VAL A 218 0.25 3.11 16.34
CA VAL A 218 1.14 2.48 15.36
C VAL A 218 0.44 1.28 14.74
N THR A 219 0.34 1.27 13.41
CA THR A 219 -0.20 0.15 12.64
C THR A 219 0.95 -0.66 12.06
N VAL A 220 1.02 -1.94 12.35
CA VAL A 220 1.91 -2.87 11.64
C VAL A 220 1.21 -3.30 10.36
N PHE A 221 1.90 -3.18 9.21
CA PHE A 221 1.47 -3.77 7.95
C PHE A 221 2.25 -5.05 7.71
N SER A 222 1.51 -6.12 7.46
CA SER A 222 2.05 -7.47 7.34
C SER A 222 1.64 -8.09 6.01
N ALA A 223 2.51 -8.94 5.46
CA ALA A 223 2.21 -9.76 4.30
C ALA A 223 1.84 -11.20 4.71
N GLY A 224 1.03 -11.84 3.90
CA GLY A 224 0.70 -13.26 4.03
C GLY A 224 0.41 -13.91 2.68
N ILE A 225 0.57 -15.22 2.59
CA ILE A 225 0.29 -16.01 1.39
C ILE A 225 -1.19 -16.42 1.42
N ALA A 226 -1.93 -16.09 0.37
CA ALA A 226 -3.32 -16.51 0.24
C ALA A 226 -3.42 -18.04 0.16
N SER A 227 -4.43 -18.65 0.80
CA SER A 227 -4.62 -20.11 0.77
C SER A 227 -4.91 -20.63 -0.64
N ALA A 228 -5.42 -19.78 -1.54
CA ALA A 228 -5.68 -20.08 -2.94
C ALA A 228 -4.54 -19.64 -3.88
N ALA A 229 -3.34 -19.31 -3.35
CA ALA A 229 -2.22 -18.86 -4.15
C ALA A 229 -1.83 -19.91 -5.21
N LYS A 230 -1.66 -19.45 -6.46
CA LYS A 230 -1.26 -20.34 -7.57
C LYS A 230 0.22 -20.71 -7.52
N ASP A 231 1.07 -19.77 -7.07
CA ASP A 231 2.50 -19.98 -6.91
C ASP A 231 2.97 -19.51 -5.54
N ALA A 232 2.84 -20.38 -4.55
CA ALA A 232 3.27 -20.11 -3.18
C ALA A 232 4.79 -19.86 -3.04
N GLN A 233 5.61 -20.43 -3.95
CA GLN A 233 7.06 -20.20 -3.91
C GLN A 233 7.42 -18.80 -4.42
N ALA A 234 6.81 -18.34 -5.49
CA ALA A 234 6.99 -16.97 -5.97
C ALA A 234 6.44 -15.95 -4.96
N ALA A 235 5.28 -16.24 -4.34
CA ALA A 235 4.72 -15.45 -3.26
C ALA A 235 5.69 -15.32 -2.07
N LYS A 236 6.30 -16.44 -1.64
CA LYS A 236 7.29 -16.46 -0.57
C LYS A 236 8.54 -15.63 -0.89
N ARG A 237 9.04 -15.73 -2.14
CA ARG A 237 10.18 -14.91 -2.60
C ARG A 237 9.86 -13.42 -2.57
N LEU A 238 8.64 -13.03 -3.00
CA LEU A 238 8.21 -11.64 -2.96
C LEU A 238 8.14 -11.12 -1.52
N ILE A 239 7.53 -11.86 -0.60
CA ILE A 239 7.44 -11.47 0.81
C ILE A 239 8.84 -11.33 1.41
N ALA A 240 9.74 -12.28 1.16
CA ALA A 240 11.13 -12.22 1.64
C ALA A 240 11.88 -10.99 1.09
N PHE A 241 11.66 -10.64 -0.19
CA PHE A 241 12.23 -9.42 -0.77
C PHE A 241 11.69 -8.17 -0.09
N LEU A 242 10.36 -8.08 0.11
CA LEU A 242 9.73 -6.91 0.75
C LEU A 242 10.14 -6.73 2.22
N ALA A 243 10.52 -7.79 2.91
CA ALA A 243 11.05 -7.77 4.28
C ALA A 243 12.57 -7.55 4.35
N SER A 244 13.27 -7.50 3.20
CA SER A 244 14.71 -7.41 3.16
C SER A 244 15.23 -5.96 3.32
N PRO A 245 16.50 -5.79 3.76
CA PRO A 245 17.14 -4.46 3.83
C PRO A 245 17.15 -3.69 2.50
N ALA A 246 17.04 -4.37 1.36
CA ALA A 246 16.99 -3.72 0.04
C ALA A 246 15.81 -2.75 -0.11
N VAL A 247 14.71 -2.99 0.61
CA VAL A 247 13.49 -2.16 0.56
C VAL A 247 13.49 -1.04 1.62
N HIS A 248 14.38 -1.05 2.60
CA HIS A 248 14.43 -0.04 3.67
C HIS A 248 14.48 1.41 3.17
N PRO A 249 15.26 1.77 2.12
CA PRO A 249 15.24 3.15 1.60
C PRO A 249 13.87 3.59 1.10
N ALA A 250 13.13 2.72 0.42
CA ALA A 250 11.76 3.01 -0.01
C ALA A 250 10.79 3.12 1.18
N ILE A 251 10.96 2.28 2.20
CA ILE A 251 10.16 2.31 3.43
C ILE A 251 10.32 3.66 4.15
N THR A 252 11.55 4.06 4.45
CA THR A 252 11.85 5.30 5.20
C THR A 252 11.48 6.56 4.42
N LYS A 253 11.64 6.56 3.10
CA LYS A 253 11.24 7.68 2.23
C LYS A 253 9.76 8.07 2.40
N PHE A 254 8.90 7.12 2.67
CA PHE A 254 7.46 7.36 2.86
C PHE A 254 7.05 7.41 4.34
N GLY A 255 7.99 7.67 5.26
CA GLY A 255 7.67 7.85 6.69
C GLY A 255 7.24 6.56 7.40
N LEU A 256 7.64 5.41 6.88
CA LEU A 256 7.46 4.11 7.48
C LEU A 256 8.73 3.67 8.21
N GLU A 257 8.58 2.78 9.19
CA GLU A 257 9.71 2.14 9.89
C GLU A 257 9.74 0.66 9.51
N PRO A 258 10.91 0.13 9.03
CA PRO A 258 11.04 -1.30 8.78
C PRO A 258 10.86 -2.10 10.08
N VAL A 259 10.20 -3.25 10.02
CA VAL A 259 10.26 -4.23 11.11
C VAL A 259 11.55 -5.02 10.94
N THR A 260 12.50 -4.83 11.88
CA THR A 260 13.78 -5.54 11.91
C THR A 260 13.72 -6.69 12.91
N GLY A 261 14.17 -7.88 12.51
CA GLY A 261 14.29 -9.05 13.38
C GLY A 261 13.19 -10.09 13.17
N HIS A 262 13.37 -10.89 12.17
CA HIS A 262 12.70 -12.20 11.97
C HIS A 262 13.72 -13.32 12.12
#